data_a3e074110486ca4ab12e553a3b0e9271
#
_entry.id   a3e074110486ca4ab12e553a3b0e9271
#
_cell.length_a   1.000
_cell.length_b   1.000
_cell.length_c   1.000
_cell.angle_alpha   90.00
_cell.angle_beta   90.00
_cell.angle_gamma   90.00
#
_symmetry.space_group_name_H-M   'P 1'
#
loop_
_entity.id
_entity.type
_entity.pdbx_description
1 polymer ?
#
loop_
_entity_poly.entity_id
_entity_poly.type
_entity_poly.pdbx_seq_one_letter_code
_entity_poly.pdbx_strand_id
1 'polypeptide(L)'
;GLVECRAFRMPADAESSAAIAALLRAILAMLSAEDVAPALMNWGSELHDRYALPFYLRQDLKRVLTDLESAGFGLGQPIIQRLLDDADRHIGHAELGGCRIAVDRAIEFWPLLGDAASQEGGSSRLVDASTTRIQVSLRPVGIDDEDLVGWQVFAGACQIPLRDECDDSGVVRVMGLRYRSFVPWAGLHPGIGKQAPLVLTLVPPVGRADGLRITLHEWQPQLAPYDGLPATNEEAVRRRKERFVVEQVQREALPETLPVPAEALTDYCFDLRRCQCV
;
A
#
# COMPACT_ATOMS: atom_id res chain seq x y z
N GLY A 1 4.84 24.47 27.80
CA GLY A 1 5.70 23.45 27.20
C GLY A 1 5.69 23.51 25.69
N LEU A 2 6.69 22.95 25.05
CA LEU A 2 6.78 22.79 23.61
C LEU A 2 6.52 21.33 23.26
N VAL A 3 5.68 21.08 22.24
CA VAL A 3 5.47 19.73 21.68
C VAL A 3 6.10 19.70 20.28
N GLU A 4 6.99 18.75 20.05
CA GLU A 4 7.64 18.53 18.76
C GLU A 4 7.13 17.25 18.13
N CYS A 5 6.55 17.35 16.92
CA CYS A 5 6.07 16.22 16.14
C CYS A 5 7.06 15.89 15.02
N ARG A 6 7.89 14.85 15.20
CA ARG A 6 8.95 14.45 14.24
C ARG A 6 8.51 13.44 13.19
N ALA A 7 7.26 12.97 13.24
CA ALA A 7 6.76 11.88 12.37
C ALA A 7 6.41 12.31 10.94
N PHE A 8 6.39 13.61 10.64
CA PHE A 8 5.92 14.11 9.37
C PHE A 8 7.07 14.30 8.37
N ARG A 9 6.84 13.80 7.16
CA ARG A 9 7.65 14.18 6.00
C ARG A 9 7.26 15.58 5.56
N MET A 10 8.15 16.25 4.83
CA MET A 10 7.80 17.51 4.17
C MET A 10 6.67 17.26 3.18
N PRO A 11 5.52 17.94 3.33
CA PRO A 11 4.42 17.85 2.39
C PRO A 11 4.79 18.39 1.01
N ALA A 12 4.04 17.99 -0.02
CA ALA A 12 4.31 18.38 -1.39
C ALA A 12 4.08 19.89 -1.65
N ASP A 13 3.18 20.49 -0.87
CA ASP A 13 2.78 21.90 -1.01
C ASP A 13 2.39 22.54 0.33
N ALA A 14 2.20 23.86 0.29
CA ALA A 14 1.83 24.65 1.46
C ALA A 14 0.43 24.32 1.99
N GLU A 15 -0.51 23.95 1.12
CA GLU A 15 -1.88 23.60 1.51
C GLU A 15 -1.92 22.30 2.31
N SER A 16 -1.16 21.29 1.88
CA SER A 16 -0.98 20.04 2.63
C SER A 16 -0.32 20.30 3.97
N SER A 17 0.67 21.18 4.03
CA SER A 17 1.32 21.59 5.28
C SER A 17 0.31 22.24 6.25
N ALA A 18 -0.53 23.15 5.73
CA ALA A 18 -1.55 23.82 6.50
C ALA A 18 -2.63 22.85 7.01
N ALA A 19 -3.04 21.88 6.18
CA ALA A 19 -4.02 20.86 6.56
C ALA A 19 -3.49 19.97 7.70
N ILE A 20 -2.23 19.52 7.62
CA ILE A 20 -1.57 18.75 8.69
C ILE A 20 -1.46 19.58 9.97
N ALA A 21 -1.05 20.85 9.88
CA ALA A 21 -0.96 21.74 11.03
C ALA A 21 -2.33 21.97 11.70
N ALA A 22 -3.39 22.12 10.90
CA ALA A 22 -4.76 22.25 11.40
C ALA A 22 -5.21 20.98 12.13
N LEU A 23 -4.96 19.81 11.57
CA LEU A 23 -5.25 18.52 12.21
C LEU A 23 -4.54 18.38 13.56
N LEU A 24 -3.23 18.65 13.61
CA LEU A 24 -2.46 18.56 14.86
C LEU A 24 -2.97 19.53 15.92
N ARG A 25 -3.31 20.76 15.53
CA ARG A 25 -3.88 21.75 16.47
C ARG A 25 -5.24 21.31 17.00
N ALA A 26 -6.10 20.73 16.14
CA ALA A 26 -7.40 20.22 16.55
C ALA A 26 -7.26 19.06 17.54
N ILE A 27 -6.37 18.09 17.25
CA ILE A 27 -6.07 16.97 18.16
C ILE A 27 -5.55 17.47 19.50
N LEU A 28 -4.58 18.38 19.51
CA LEU A 28 -4.03 18.94 20.75
C LEU A 28 -5.09 19.72 21.55
N ALA A 29 -5.96 20.47 20.89
CA ALA A 29 -7.04 21.19 21.53
C ALA A 29 -8.06 20.23 22.17
N MET A 30 -8.47 19.18 21.44
CA MET A 30 -9.37 18.15 21.94
C MET A 30 -8.77 17.45 23.17
N LEU A 31 -7.54 16.94 23.07
CA LEU A 31 -6.87 16.27 24.18
C LEU A 31 -6.61 17.18 25.39
N SER A 32 -6.45 18.49 25.17
CA SER A 32 -6.28 19.46 26.26
C SER A 32 -7.59 19.82 26.96
N ALA A 33 -8.72 19.57 26.32
CA ALA A 33 -10.05 19.82 26.91
C ALA A 33 -10.58 18.61 27.71
N GLU A 34 -9.94 17.46 27.59
CA GLU A 34 -10.31 16.26 28.35
C GLU A 34 -9.62 16.22 29.71
N ASP A 35 -10.40 15.92 30.75
CA ASP A 35 -9.88 15.78 32.13
C ASP A 35 -9.13 14.46 32.37
N VAL A 36 -9.32 13.48 31.49
CA VAL A 36 -8.73 12.16 31.62
C VAL A 36 -8.03 11.79 30.32
N ALA A 37 -6.74 11.47 30.40
CA ALA A 37 -6.00 10.97 29.24
C ALA A 37 -6.58 9.62 28.78
N PRO A 38 -6.88 9.45 27.47
CA PRO A 38 -7.36 8.19 26.96
C PRO A 38 -6.32 7.10 27.15
N ALA A 39 -6.76 5.87 27.38
CA ALA A 39 -5.86 4.72 27.47
C ALA A 39 -5.16 4.49 26.12
N LEU A 40 -3.84 4.36 26.14
CA LEU A 40 -3.08 4.04 24.95
C LEU A 40 -3.36 2.60 24.51
N MET A 41 -3.66 2.42 23.23
CA MET A 41 -3.84 1.10 22.64
C MET A 41 -2.48 0.50 22.25
N ASN A 42 -2.21 -0.70 22.73
CA ASN A 42 -1.02 -1.43 22.33
C ASN A 42 -1.33 -2.30 21.11
N TRP A 43 -0.95 -1.85 19.93
CA TRP A 43 -1.12 -2.56 18.67
C TRP A 43 -0.13 -3.71 18.46
N GLY A 44 0.97 -3.77 19.22
CA GLY A 44 2.00 -4.79 19.04
C GLY A 44 2.53 -4.84 17.61
N SER A 45 2.66 -6.06 17.06
CA SER A 45 3.11 -6.27 15.67
C SER A 45 2.11 -5.78 14.62
N GLU A 46 0.83 -5.70 14.96
CA GLU A 46 -0.23 -5.23 14.05
C GLU A 46 0.01 -3.79 13.58
N LEU A 47 0.67 -2.94 14.39
CA LEU A 47 1.03 -1.59 14.00
C LEU A 47 1.85 -1.55 12.69
N HIS A 48 2.79 -2.47 12.52
CA HIS A 48 3.68 -2.52 11.36
C HIS A 48 3.15 -3.36 10.22
N ASP A 49 2.04 -4.03 10.41
CA ASP A 49 1.40 -4.88 9.43
C ASP A 49 0.14 -4.21 8.87
N ARG A 50 -0.88 -4.03 9.69
CA ARG A 50 -2.15 -3.40 9.34
C ARG A 50 -1.98 -1.97 8.86
N TYR A 51 -1.31 -1.14 9.67
CA TYR A 51 -1.14 0.29 9.36
C TYR A 51 0.00 0.60 8.38
N ALA A 52 0.61 -0.42 7.80
CA ALA A 52 1.38 -0.28 6.57
C ALA A 52 0.48 -0.02 5.35
N LEU A 53 -0.79 -0.44 5.41
CA LEU A 53 -1.70 -0.42 4.28
C LEU A 53 -2.52 0.87 4.23
N PRO A 54 -2.59 1.55 3.07
CA PRO A 54 -3.35 2.78 2.87
C PRO A 54 -4.82 2.68 3.30
N PHE A 55 -5.46 1.55 3.06
CA PHE A 55 -6.85 1.32 3.45
C PHE A 55 -7.07 1.55 4.94
N TYR A 56 -6.29 0.88 5.79
CA TYR A 56 -6.45 0.99 7.25
C TYR A 56 -6.00 2.34 7.80
N LEU A 57 -4.95 2.94 7.23
CA LEU A 57 -4.54 4.30 7.59
C LEU A 57 -5.64 5.32 7.31
N ARG A 58 -6.29 5.19 6.15
CA ARG A 58 -7.41 6.05 5.78
C ARG A 58 -8.61 5.86 6.71
N GLN A 59 -8.93 4.62 7.07
CA GLN A 59 -10.01 4.33 8.01
C GLN A 59 -9.73 4.88 9.41
N ASP A 60 -8.50 4.76 9.88
CA ASP A 60 -8.08 5.30 11.17
C ASP A 60 -8.15 6.84 11.18
N LEU A 61 -7.62 7.49 10.15
CA LEU A 61 -7.72 8.95 10.01
C LEU A 61 -9.18 9.43 9.98
N LYS A 62 -10.09 8.73 9.27
CA LYS A 62 -11.52 9.04 9.27
C LYS A 62 -12.13 8.97 10.68
N ARG A 63 -11.74 7.98 11.49
CA ARG A 63 -12.18 7.87 12.88
C ARG A 63 -11.71 9.07 13.70
N VAL A 64 -10.43 9.44 13.58
CA VAL A 64 -9.88 10.63 14.24
C VAL A 64 -10.64 11.90 13.84
N LEU A 65 -10.95 12.06 12.56
CA LEU A 65 -11.74 13.21 12.07
C LEU A 65 -13.17 13.21 12.62
N THR A 66 -13.79 12.04 12.76
CA THR A 66 -15.12 11.89 13.37
C THR A 66 -15.10 12.23 14.88
N ASP A 67 -14.06 11.77 15.59
CA ASP A 67 -13.88 12.08 17.01
C ASP A 67 -13.69 13.59 17.24
N LEU A 68 -12.89 14.25 16.38
CA LEU A 68 -12.72 15.71 16.41
C LEU A 68 -14.04 16.45 16.17
N GLU A 69 -14.82 16.02 15.19
CA GLU A 69 -16.14 16.61 14.92
C GLU A 69 -17.07 16.45 16.12
N SER A 70 -17.13 15.25 16.69
CA SER A 70 -17.98 14.92 17.84
C SER A 70 -17.59 15.71 19.09
N ALA A 71 -16.31 16.02 19.25
CA ALA A 71 -15.77 16.82 20.37
C ALA A 71 -15.88 18.35 20.14
N GLY A 72 -16.40 18.79 18.99
CA GLY A 72 -16.54 20.21 18.63
C GLY A 72 -15.27 20.87 18.08
N PHE A 73 -14.27 20.06 17.70
CA PHE A 73 -13.01 20.50 17.07
C PHE A 73 -12.93 20.13 15.57
N GLY A 74 -14.08 19.94 14.94
CA GLY A 74 -14.18 19.52 13.55
C GLY A 74 -13.45 20.44 12.57
N LEU A 75 -12.96 19.85 11.48
CA LEU A 75 -12.26 20.55 10.42
C LEU A 75 -13.20 20.81 9.23
N GLY A 76 -12.96 21.91 8.51
CA GLY A 76 -13.71 22.19 7.27
C GLY A 76 -13.47 21.16 6.19
N GLN A 77 -14.49 20.91 5.34
CA GLN A 77 -14.46 19.91 4.28
C GLN A 77 -13.24 19.99 3.33
N PRO A 78 -12.74 21.19 2.92
CA PRO A 78 -11.53 21.27 2.09
C PRO A 78 -10.29 20.69 2.78
N ILE A 79 -10.16 20.89 4.10
CA ILE A 79 -9.05 20.34 4.88
C ILE A 79 -9.17 18.82 4.98
N ILE A 80 -10.38 18.32 5.27
CA ILE A 80 -10.65 16.87 5.35
C ILE A 80 -10.33 16.18 4.01
N GLN A 81 -10.80 16.73 2.89
CA GLN A 81 -10.51 16.20 1.56
C GLN A 81 -9.00 16.16 1.28
N ARG A 82 -8.28 17.23 1.65
CA ARG A 82 -6.83 17.28 1.47
C ARG A 82 -6.07 16.25 2.33
N LEU A 83 -6.52 16.03 3.57
CA LEU A 83 -5.95 15.02 4.46
C LEU A 83 -6.22 13.58 4.00
N LEU A 84 -7.36 13.36 3.34
CA LEU A 84 -7.77 12.05 2.83
C LEU A 84 -7.33 11.79 1.38
N ASP A 85 -6.59 12.72 0.77
CA ASP A 85 -6.09 12.56 -0.60
C ASP A 85 -4.94 11.55 -0.64
N ASP A 86 -5.19 10.40 -1.25
CA ASP A 86 -4.24 9.29 -1.43
C ASP A 86 -3.73 9.17 -2.88
N ALA A 87 -3.96 10.17 -3.72
CA ALA A 87 -3.61 10.11 -5.15
C ALA A 87 -2.13 9.76 -5.40
N ASP A 88 -1.24 10.21 -4.53
CA ASP A 88 0.20 9.91 -4.60
C ASP A 88 0.54 8.45 -4.33
N ARG A 89 -0.34 7.72 -3.64
CA ARG A 89 -0.15 6.30 -3.35
C ARG A 89 -0.65 5.40 -4.47
N HIS A 90 -1.59 5.88 -5.29
CA HIS A 90 -2.18 5.09 -6.36
C HIS A 90 -1.16 4.76 -7.45
N ILE A 91 -0.95 3.46 -7.69
CA ILE A 91 -0.08 2.96 -8.76
C ILE A 91 -0.89 2.78 -10.05
N GLY A 92 -2.02 2.08 -9.95
CA GLY A 92 -2.91 1.84 -11.07
C GLY A 92 -4.08 0.95 -10.70
N HIS A 93 -5.04 0.85 -11.61
CA HIS A 93 -6.19 -0.05 -11.48
C HIS A 93 -6.59 -0.61 -12.85
N ALA A 94 -7.33 -1.72 -12.82
CA ALA A 94 -7.95 -2.32 -13.98
C ALA A 94 -9.34 -2.86 -13.61
N GLU A 95 -10.22 -3.00 -14.61
CA GLU A 95 -11.59 -3.46 -14.42
C GLU A 95 -11.89 -4.63 -15.34
N LEU A 96 -12.60 -5.60 -14.80
CA LEU A 96 -13.08 -6.77 -15.52
C LEU A 96 -14.45 -7.20 -14.95
N GLY A 97 -15.46 -7.23 -15.79
CA GLY A 97 -16.73 -7.88 -15.49
C GLY A 97 -17.39 -7.49 -14.16
N GLY A 98 -17.42 -6.20 -13.82
CA GLY A 98 -18.01 -5.71 -12.57
C GLY A 98 -17.07 -5.72 -11.36
N CYS A 99 -15.79 -6.11 -11.54
CA CYS A 99 -14.78 -6.06 -10.50
C CYS A 99 -13.63 -5.12 -10.89
N ARG A 100 -13.24 -4.24 -9.97
CA ARG A 100 -12.04 -3.39 -10.07
C ARG A 100 -10.97 -3.93 -9.16
N ILE A 101 -9.80 -4.20 -9.73
CA ILE A 101 -8.57 -4.42 -8.98
C ILE A 101 -7.77 -3.11 -8.96
N ALA A 102 -7.35 -2.68 -7.78
CA ALA A 102 -6.47 -1.53 -7.63
C ALA A 102 -5.19 -1.91 -6.87
N VAL A 103 -4.11 -1.23 -7.22
CA VAL A 103 -2.81 -1.40 -6.58
C VAL A 103 -2.35 -0.04 -6.08
N ASP A 104 -2.02 0.03 -4.80
CA ASP A 104 -1.56 1.23 -4.12
C ASP A 104 -0.21 0.98 -3.45
N ARG A 105 0.60 2.03 -3.34
CA ARG A 105 1.86 1.98 -2.59
C ARG A 105 1.58 1.92 -1.10
N ALA A 106 2.03 0.87 -0.44
CA ALA A 106 1.99 0.72 1.00
C ALA A 106 3.28 1.23 1.66
N ILE A 107 3.27 1.33 2.99
CA ILE A 107 4.44 1.71 3.75
C ILE A 107 5.31 0.46 3.98
N GLU A 108 6.57 0.52 3.54
CA GLU A 108 7.57 -0.43 4.00
C GLU A 108 8.33 0.24 5.16
N PHE A 109 8.08 -0.22 6.37
CA PHE A 109 8.68 0.37 7.58
C PHE A 109 10.19 0.17 7.66
N TRP A 110 10.69 -0.86 6.98
CA TRP A 110 12.09 -1.22 6.95
C TRP A 110 12.64 -1.18 5.51
N PRO A 111 12.49 -0.05 4.79
CA PRO A 111 13.01 0.03 3.43
C PRO A 111 14.54 0.00 3.42
N LEU A 112 15.15 0.33 4.56
CA LEU A 112 16.57 0.36 4.79
C LEU A 112 16.88 -0.50 6.00
N LEU A 113 17.42 -1.70 5.78
CA LEU A 113 17.97 -2.53 6.86
C LEU A 113 19.41 -2.12 7.10
N GLY A 114 19.67 -1.57 8.21
CA GLY A 114 20.97 -1.10 8.62
C GLY A 114 20.82 0.12 9.50
N ASP A 115 21.43 0.05 10.65
CA ASP A 115 21.46 1.16 11.58
C ASP A 115 22.43 2.23 11.07
N ALA A 116 21.99 3.48 11.10
CA ALA A 116 22.89 4.58 10.94
C ALA A 116 23.94 4.51 12.03
N ALA A 117 25.18 4.59 11.64
CA ALA A 117 26.39 4.56 12.43
C ALA A 117 26.21 4.82 13.93
N SER A 118 26.58 3.88 14.75
CA SER A 118 26.92 4.20 16.13
C SER A 118 28.03 5.26 16.09
N GLN A 119 27.80 6.39 16.72
CA GLN A 119 28.71 7.55 16.70
C GLN A 119 30.12 7.25 17.20
N GLU A 120 30.37 6.07 17.77
CA GLU A 120 31.64 5.71 18.40
C GLU A 120 32.54 4.76 17.59
N GLY A 121 32.18 4.32 16.39
CA GLY A 121 32.96 3.30 15.70
C GLY A 121 33.16 3.45 14.19
N GLY A 122 32.55 4.41 13.54
CA GLY A 122 32.84 4.72 12.12
C GLY A 122 32.50 3.61 11.09
N SER A 123 31.80 2.54 11.47
CA SER A 123 31.39 1.48 10.53
C SER A 123 29.94 1.68 10.12
N SER A 124 29.72 2.12 8.88
CA SER A 124 28.39 2.05 8.27
C SER A 124 28.01 0.59 8.06
N ARG A 125 26.82 0.22 8.51
CA ARG A 125 26.23 -1.08 8.16
C ARG A 125 25.74 -1.05 6.72
N LEU A 126 25.79 -2.19 6.07
CA LEU A 126 25.22 -2.37 4.74
C LEU A 126 23.70 -2.30 4.82
N VAL A 127 23.11 -1.58 3.88
CA VAL A 127 21.67 -1.31 3.84
C VAL A 127 21.05 -2.12 2.71
N ASP A 128 20.00 -2.88 3.02
CA ASP A 128 19.16 -3.56 2.03
C ASP A 128 17.86 -2.78 1.82
N ALA A 129 17.73 -2.10 0.68
CA ALA A 129 16.54 -1.38 0.27
C ALA A 129 15.77 -2.14 -0.83
N SER A 130 15.99 -3.44 -0.96
CA SER A 130 15.44 -4.24 -2.07
C SER A 130 13.96 -4.58 -1.92
N THR A 131 13.38 -4.36 -0.74
CA THR A 131 12.00 -4.76 -0.45
C THR A 131 11.02 -3.61 -0.69
N THR A 132 9.89 -3.95 -1.33
CA THR A 132 8.75 -3.04 -1.54
C THR A 132 7.49 -3.68 -0.98
N ARG A 133 6.58 -2.84 -0.48
CA ARG A 133 5.24 -3.24 -0.07
C ARG A 133 4.20 -2.47 -0.87
N ILE A 134 3.20 -3.19 -1.35
CA ILE A 134 2.01 -2.65 -2.02
C ILE A 134 0.75 -3.16 -1.32
N GLN A 135 -0.36 -2.48 -1.57
CA GLN A 135 -1.70 -2.96 -1.23
C GLN A 135 -2.39 -3.35 -2.53
N VAL A 136 -3.01 -4.52 -2.53
CA VAL A 136 -3.96 -4.95 -3.56
C VAL A 136 -5.36 -4.90 -2.99
N SER A 137 -6.29 -4.32 -3.72
CA SER A 137 -7.70 -4.27 -3.33
C SER A 137 -8.62 -4.63 -4.48
N LEU A 138 -9.72 -5.31 -4.15
CA LEU A 138 -10.84 -5.56 -5.06
C LEU A 138 -12.06 -4.81 -4.59
N ARG A 139 -12.79 -4.20 -5.53
CA ARG A 139 -14.06 -3.54 -5.30
C ARG A 139 -15.07 -3.91 -6.38
N PRO A 140 -16.36 -4.02 -6.06
CA PRO A 140 -17.39 -4.09 -7.08
C PRO A 140 -17.46 -2.77 -7.87
N VAL A 141 -17.81 -2.86 -9.14
CA VAL A 141 -18.03 -1.71 -10.04
C VAL A 141 -19.44 -1.78 -10.55
N GLY A 142 -20.26 -0.79 -10.19
CA GLY A 142 -21.68 -0.71 -10.56
C GLY A 142 -22.57 -0.39 -9.38
N ILE A 143 -23.88 -0.26 -9.67
CA ILE A 143 -24.90 0.12 -8.67
C ILE A 143 -25.42 -1.13 -7.91
N ASP A 144 -25.35 -2.28 -8.53
CA ASP A 144 -25.65 -3.55 -7.87
C ASP A 144 -24.37 -4.01 -7.16
N ASP A 145 -24.45 -4.25 -5.85
CA ASP A 145 -23.37 -4.90 -5.06
C ASP A 145 -23.11 -6.29 -5.66
N GLU A 146 -22.43 -6.34 -6.81
CA GLU A 146 -21.93 -7.60 -7.33
C GLU A 146 -20.96 -8.16 -6.31
N ASP A 147 -21.36 -9.28 -5.76
CA ASP A 147 -20.61 -10.02 -4.78
C ASP A 147 -19.21 -10.32 -5.33
N LEU A 148 -18.19 -9.96 -4.58
CA LEU A 148 -16.80 -10.32 -4.89
C LEU A 148 -16.53 -11.82 -4.70
N VAL A 149 -17.56 -12.62 -4.41
CA VAL A 149 -17.46 -14.08 -4.26
C VAL A 149 -16.95 -14.72 -5.55
N GLY A 150 -15.97 -15.59 -5.39
CA GLY A 150 -15.35 -16.31 -6.50
C GLY A 150 -14.29 -15.53 -7.28
N TRP A 151 -14.13 -14.22 -7.04
CA TRP A 151 -12.99 -13.49 -7.57
C TRP A 151 -11.71 -13.84 -6.82
N GLN A 152 -10.66 -14.12 -7.55
CA GLN A 152 -9.36 -14.50 -7.01
C GLN A 152 -8.25 -13.62 -7.60
N VAL A 153 -7.21 -13.36 -6.82
CA VAL A 153 -6.00 -12.70 -7.29
C VAL A 153 -4.81 -13.59 -6.98
N PHE A 154 -3.93 -13.71 -7.94
CA PHE A 154 -2.67 -14.44 -7.81
C PHE A 154 -1.49 -13.50 -7.94
N ALA A 155 -0.43 -13.76 -7.19
CA ALA A 155 0.90 -13.21 -7.42
C ALA A 155 1.80 -14.37 -7.90
N GLY A 156 2.17 -14.36 -9.18
CA GLY A 156 2.76 -15.54 -9.79
C GLY A 156 1.79 -16.74 -9.70
N ALA A 157 2.21 -17.84 -9.12
CA ALA A 157 1.40 -19.04 -8.90
C ALA A 157 0.73 -19.10 -7.51
N CYS A 158 0.93 -18.11 -6.64
CA CYS A 158 0.35 -18.08 -5.30
C CYS A 158 -0.93 -17.27 -5.25
N GLN A 159 -2.01 -17.87 -4.77
CA GLN A 159 -3.26 -17.14 -4.53
C GLN A 159 -3.09 -16.18 -3.35
N ILE A 160 -3.49 -14.92 -3.54
CA ILE A 160 -3.46 -13.90 -2.49
C ILE A 160 -4.69 -14.07 -1.59
N PRO A 161 -4.53 -14.28 -0.29
CA PRO A 161 -5.65 -14.42 0.66
C PRO A 161 -6.21 -13.05 1.04
N LEU A 162 -7.01 -12.46 0.15
CA LEU A 162 -7.64 -11.17 0.38
C LEU A 162 -8.61 -11.23 1.57
N ARG A 163 -8.58 -10.20 2.42
CA ARG A 163 -9.50 -10.02 3.56
C ARG A 163 -10.72 -9.23 3.14
N ASP A 164 -11.88 -9.66 3.60
CA ASP A 164 -13.13 -8.94 3.42
C ASP A 164 -13.22 -7.80 4.44
N GLU A 165 -13.41 -6.59 3.95
CA GLU A 165 -13.50 -5.34 4.70
C GLU A 165 -14.65 -4.49 4.16
N CYS A 166 -15.01 -3.43 4.87
CA CYS A 166 -16.01 -2.46 4.44
C CYS A 166 -15.52 -1.04 4.66
N ASP A 167 -15.88 -0.14 3.76
CA ASP A 167 -15.76 1.31 3.95
C ASP A 167 -17.05 2.03 3.50
N ASP A 168 -17.01 3.36 3.46
CA ASP A 168 -18.17 4.19 3.06
C ASP A 168 -18.66 3.88 1.63
N SER A 169 -17.83 3.23 0.81
CA SER A 169 -18.16 2.85 -0.57
C SER A 169 -18.65 1.40 -0.68
N GLY A 170 -18.82 0.70 0.44
CA GLY A 170 -19.28 -0.68 0.48
C GLY A 170 -18.19 -1.71 0.73
N VAL A 171 -18.38 -2.93 0.22
CA VAL A 171 -17.48 -4.06 0.38
C VAL A 171 -16.16 -3.84 -0.38
N VAL A 172 -15.08 -4.20 0.25
CA VAL A 172 -13.73 -4.22 -0.36
C VAL A 172 -12.96 -5.44 0.15
N ARG A 173 -12.16 -6.05 -0.71
CA ARG A 173 -11.21 -7.10 -0.30
C ARG A 173 -9.81 -6.55 -0.41
N VAL A 174 -9.00 -6.68 0.66
CA VAL A 174 -7.70 -6.01 0.78
C VAL A 174 -6.64 -6.98 1.27
N MET A 175 -5.42 -6.88 0.73
CA MET A 175 -4.22 -7.53 1.25
C MET A 175 -2.98 -6.73 0.90
N GLY A 176 -2.05 -6.65 1.85
CA GLY A 176 -0.70 -6.17 1.59
C GLY A 176 0.16 -7.24 0.92
N LEU A 177 0.97 -6.85 -0.03
CA LEU A 177 1.98 -7.72 -0.62
C LEU A 177 3.37 -7.15 -0.38
N ARG A 178 4.27 -7.98 0.11
CA ARG A 178 5.66 -7.64 0.33
C ARG A 178 6.53 -8.49 -0.58
N TYR A 179 7.36 -7.86 -1.41
CA TYR A 179 8.17 -8.54 -2.40
C TYR A 179 9.53 -7.86 -2.59
N ARG A 180 10.45 -8.56 -3.25
CA ARG A 180 11.78 -8.04 -3.55
C ARG A 180 11.78 -7.37 -4.92
N SER A 181 11.73 -6.05 -4.90
CA SER A 181 11.68 -5.23 -6.13
C SER A 181 13.02 -5.13 -6.83
N PHE A 182 14.13 -5.19 -6.08
CA PHE A 182 15.49 -5.15 -6.62
C PHE A 182 16.31 -6.32 -6.12
N VAL A 183 17.40 -6.64 -6.81
CA VAL A 183 18.40 -7.56 -6.30
C VAL A 183 19.05 -6.93 -5.07
N PRO A 184 19.11 -7.62 -3.92
CA PRO A 184 19.84 -7.11 -2.78
C PRO A 184 21.31 -7.00 -3.12
N TRP A 185 22.01 -6.11 -2.42
CA TRP A 185 23.46 -6.00 -2.62
C TRP A 185 24.15 -7.34 -2.33
N ALA A 186 25.01 -7.78 -3.23
CA ALA A 186 25.62 -9.11 -3.21
C ALA A 186 26.40 -9.43 -1.92
N GLY A 187 26.90 -8.40 -1.23
CA GLY A 187 27.55 -8.54 0.06
C GLY A 187 26.61 -8.88 1.22
N LEU A 188 25.31 -8.61 1.06
CA LEU A 188 24.27 -8.94 2.05
C LEU A 188 23.62 -10.29 1.78
N HIS A 189 23.21 -10.51 0.53
CA HIS A 189 22.42 -11.68 0.12
C HIS A 189 22.86 -12.20 -1.25
N PRO A 190 24.04 -12.83 -1.36
CA PRO A 190 24.49 -13.43 -2.61
C PRO A 190 23.53 -14.55 -3.02
N GLY A 191 23.12 -14.56 -4.25
CA GLY A 191 22.27 -15.61 -4.82
C GLY A 191 20.75 -15.42 -4.61
N ILE A 192 20.30 -14.35 -3.93
CA ILE A 192 18.88 -14.01 -3.86
C ILE A 192 18.51 -13.11 -5.02
N GLY A 193 17.59 -13.58 -5.86
CA GLY A 193 17.06 -12.84 -7.00
C GLY A 193 16.00 -11.78 -6.62
N LYS A 194 15.65 -10.95 -7.58
CA LYS A 194 14.50 -10.05 -7.50
C LYS A 194 13.23 -10.80 -7.90
N GLN A 195 12.09 -10.29 -7.44
CA GLN A 195 10.74 -10.75 -7.77
C GLN A 195 9.99 -9.74 -8.68
N ALA A 196 10.69 -8.72 -9.17
CA ALA A 196 10.18 -7.77 -10.14
C ALA A 196 10.62 -8.16 -11.58
N PRO A 197 9.77 -7.87 -12.60
CA PRO A 197 8.45 -7.26 -12.47
C PRO A 197 7.45 -8.17 -11.74
N LEU A 198 6.63 -7.57 -10.87
CA LEU A 198 5.60 -8.34 -10.17
C LEU A 198 4.40 -8.56 -11.09
N VAL A 199 3.99 -9.81 -11.22
CA VAL A 199 2.82 -10.19 -12.03
C VAL A 199 1.67 -10.57 -11.10
N LEU A 200 0.56 -9.82 -11.23
CA LEU A 200 -0.71 -10.13 -10.59
C LEU A 200 -1.69 -10.64 -11.63
N THR A 201 -2.46 -11.67 -11.30
CA THR A 201 -3.51 -12.19 -12.17
C THR A 201 -4.85 -12.13 -11.46
N LEU A 202 -5.80 -11.37 -12.03
CA LEU A 202 -7.20 -11.34 -11.58
C LEU A 202 -7.97 -12.42 -12.30
N VAL A 203 -8.56 -13.34 -11.55
CA VAL A 203 -9.33 -14.47 -12.03
C VAL A 203 -10.81 -14.29 -11.69
N PRO A 204 -11.71 -14.26 -12.68
CA PRO A 204 -13.13 -14.14 -12.41
C PRO A 204 -13.75 -15.46 -11.90
N PRO A 205 -14.96 -15.40 -11.33
CA PRO A 205 -15.73 -16.57 -10.93
C PRO A 205 -15.89 -17.59 -12.07
N VAL A 206 -16.16 -18.84 -11.72
CA VAL A 206 -16.41 -19.92 -12.68
C VAL A 206 -17.58 -19.53 -13.60
N GLY A 207 -17.41 -19.74 -14.92
CA GLY A 207 -18.41 -19.39 -15.94
C GLY A 207 -18.09 -18.11 -16.72
N ARG A 208 -17.10 -17.30 -16.31
CA ARG A 208 -16.56 -16.20 -17.09
C ARG A 208 -15.25 -16.65 -17.76
N ALA A 209 -15.00 -16.20 -19.01
CA ALA A 209 -13.93 -16.78 -19.83
C ALA A 209 -12.54 -16.19 -19.59
N ASP A 210 -12.45 -14.87 -19.38
CA ASP A 210 -11.18 -14.15 -19.43
C ASP A 210 -10.80 -13.59 -18.06
N GLY A 211 -9.51 -13.57 -17.79
CA GLY A 211 -8.88 -12.91 -16.65
C GLY A 211 -8.08 -11.68 -17.08
N LEU A 212 -7.48 -10.98 -16.11
CA LEU A 212 -6.53 -9.92 -16.36
C LEU A 212 -5.17 -10.29 -15.76
N ARG A 213 -4.12 -10.05 -16.54
CA ARG A 213 -2.74 -10.03 -16.05
C ARG A 213 -2.29 -8.60 -15.91
N ILE A 214 -1.78 -8.24 -14.73
CA ILE A 214 -1.25 -6.93 -14.41
C ILE A 214 0.23 -7.10 -14.11
N THR A 215 1.08 -6.45 -14.90
CA THR A 215 2.52 -6.47 -14.69
C THR A 215 2.97 -5.12 -14.12
N LEU A 216 3.57 -5.15 -12.92
CA LEU A 216 4.12 -3.98 -12.25
C LEU A 216 5.62 -3.91 -12.49
N HIS A 217 6.07 -2.88 -13.21
CA HIS A 217 7.47 -2.64 -13.49
C HIS A 217 8.05 -1.60 -12.53
N GLU A 218 9.24 -1.85 -12.00
CA GLU A 218 9.97 -0.86 -11.18
C GLU A 218 10.60 0.24 -12.03
N TRP A 219 10.95 -0.09 -13.27
CA TRP A 219 11.50 0.79 -14.30
C TRP A 219 10.60 0.81 -15.53
N GLN A 220 11.10 1.34 -16.64
CA GLN A 220 10.41 1.20 -17.93
C GLN A 220 10.20 -0.29 -18.25
N PRO A 221 9.12 -0.66 -18.94
CA PRO A 221 8.87 -2.05 -19.34
C PRO A 221 10.03 -2.71 -20.09
N GLN A 222 10.80 -1.91 -20.84
CA GLN A 222 12.01 -2.33 -21.55
C GLN A 222 13.26 -2.49 -20.67
N LEU A 223 13.09 -2.37 -19.33
CA LEU A 223 14.15 -2.46 -18.33
C LEU A 223 15.19 -1.33 -18.39
N ALA A 224 14.96 -0.31 -19.20
CA ALA A 224 15.81 0.88 -19.24
C ALA A 224 15.49 1.81 -18.06
N PRO A 225 16.49 2.44 -17.44
CA PRO A 225 16.24 3.47 -16.44
C PRO A 225 15.64 4.72 -17.10
N TYR A 226 14.93 5.54 -16.31
CA TYR A 226 14.52 6.86 -16.75
C TYR A 226 15.71 7.83 -16.69
N ASP A 227 15.75 8.78 -17.63
CA ASP A 227 16.71 9.87 -17.60
C ASP A 227 16.32 10.88 -16.51
N GLY A 228 16.85 10.68 -15.31
CA GLY A 228 16.64 11.56 -14.18
C GLY A 228 15.21 11.54 -13.62
N LEU A 229 14.91 12.53 -12.78
CA LEU A 229 13.60 12.74 -12.19
C LEU A 229 12.61 13.32 -13.22
N PRO A 230 11.29 13.09 -13.06
CA PRO A 230 10.30 13.71 -13.93
C PRO A 230 10.34 15.24 -13.75
N ALA A 231 10.33 15.98 -14.86
CA ALA A 231 10.38 17.44 -14.83
C ALA A 231 9.03 18.07 -14.45
N THR A 232 7.92 17.36 -14.69
CA THR A 232 6.56 17.82 -14.39
C THR A 232 5.71 16.72 -13.77
N ASN A 233 4.59 17.12 -13.15
CA ASN A 233 3.62 16.16 -12.61
C ASN A 233 3.00 15.27 -13.70
N GLU A 234 2.74 15.81 -14.88
CA GLU A 234 2.21 15.09 -16.03
C GLU A 234 3.18 14.00 -16.48
N GLU A 235 4.46 14.30 -16.51
CA GLU A 235 5.50 13.32 -16.81
C GLU A 235 5.58 12.25 -15.73
N ALA A 236 5.47 12.61 -14.45
CA ALA A 236 5.44 11.67 -13.35
C ALA A 236 4.25 10.69 -13.46
N VAL A 237 3.06 11.22 -13.79
CA VAL A 237 1.85 10.41 -14.03
C VAL A 237 2.03 9.49 -15.23
N ARG A 238 2.59 9.99 -16.36
CA ARG A 238 2.87 9.19 -17.55
C ARG A 238 3.83 8.04 -17.22
N ARG A 239 4.98 8.32 -16.60
CA ARG A 239 5.96 7.29 -16.18
C ARG A 239 5.35 6.25 -15.25
N ARG A 240 4.41 6.63 -14.38
CA ARG A 240 3.68 5.72 -13.50
C ARG A 240 2.77 4.80 -14.29
N LYS A 241 2.00 5.33 -15.25
CA LYS A 241 1.13 4.56 -16.12
C LYS A 241 1.89 3.57 -16.99
N GLU A 242 3.04 3.94 -17.53
CA GLU A 242 3.88 3.06 -18.35
C GLU A 242 4.35 1.81 -17.59
N ARG A 243 4.47 1.90 -16.26
CA ARG A 243 4.90 0.80 -15.40
C ARG A 243 3.77 -0.13 -14.96
N PHE A 244 2.53 0.22 -15.25
CA PHE A 244 1.35 -0.57 -14.93
C PHE A 244 0.74 -1.11 -16.22
N VAL A 245 1.15 -2.32 -16.62
CA VAL A 245 0.73 -2.93 -17.88
C VAL A 245 -0.40 -3.92 -17.60
N VAL A 246 -1.50 -3.82 -18.36
CA VAL A 246 -2.68 -4.68 -18.22
C VAL A 246 -2.90 -5.43 -19.52
N GLU A 247 -3.07 -6.75 -19.42
CA GLU A 247 -3.33 -7.65 -20.54
C GLU A 247 -4.51 -8.56 -20.21
N GLN A 248 -5.36 -8.84 -21.19
CA GLN A 248 -6.35 -9.90 -21.07
C GLN A 248 -5.67 -11.26 -21.22
N VAL A 249 -6.05 -12.20 -20.38
CA VAL A 249 -5.53 -13.57 -20.42
C VAL A 249 -6.69 -14.56 -20.46
N GLN A 250 -6.56 -15.60 -21.30
CA GLN A 250 -7.55 -16.67 -21.35
C GLN A 250 -7.49 -17.51 -20.07
N ARG A 251 -8.62 -18.07 -19.67
CA ARG A 251 -8.72 -18.88 -18.45
C ARG A 251 -7.77 -20.08 -18.45
N GLU A 252 -7.52 -20.68 -19.60
CA GLU A 252 -6.61 -21.82 -19.78
C GLU A 252 -5.14 -21.49 -19.46
N ALA A 253 -4.79 -20.19 -19.53
CA ALA A 253 -3.45 -19.69 -19.22
C ALA A 253 -3.29 -19.24 -17.75
N LEU A 254 -4.29 -19.53 -16.88
CA LEU A 254 -4.21 -19.17 -15.46
C LEU A 254 -3.22 -20.08 -14.74
N PRO A 255 -2.51 -19.56 -13.74
CA PRO A 255 -1.50 -20.33 -13.02
C PRO A 255 -2.12 -21.49 -12.23
N GLU A 256 -1.43 -22.63 -12.19
CA GLU A 256 -1.73 -23.65 -11.19
C GLU A 256 -1.47 -23.07 -9.80
N THR A 257 -2.40 -23.33 -8.89
CA THR A 257 -2.30 -22.81 -7.51
C THR A 257 -1.25 -23.58 -6.74
N LEU A 258 -0.21 -22.88 -6.28
CA LEU A 258 0.75 -23.43 -5.32
C LEU A 258 0.31 -23.15 -3.89
N PRO A 259 0.61 -24.04 -2.94
CA PRO A 259 0.32 -23.83 -1.54
C PRO A 259 1.11 -22.62 -1.02
N VAL A 260 0.45 -21.79 -0.22
CA VAL A 260 1.08 -20.63 0.43
C VAL A 260 1.66 -21.09 1.77
N PRO A 261 2.97 -20.91 2.01
CA PRO A 261 3.58 -21.21 3.30
C PRO A 261 2.98 -20.35 4.41
N ALA A 262 2.67 -20.96 5.55
CA ALA A 262 2.07 -20.25 6.69
C ALA A 262 2.95 -19.09 7.18
N GLU A 263 4.26 -19.23 7.14
CA GLU A 263 5.23 -18.20 7.51
C GLU A 263 5.29 -17.02 6.54
N ALA A 264 4.70 -17.14 5.35
CA ALA A 264 4.56 -16.04 4.40
C ALA A 264 3.35 -15.13 4.69
N LEU A 265 2.48 -15.54 5.61
CA LEU A 265 1.24 -14.85 5.91
C LEU A 265 1.28 -14.20 7.29
N THR A 266 0.78 -12.99 7.33
CA THR A 266 0.27 -12.33 8.53
C THR A 266 -1.21 -12.01 8.30
N ASP A 267 -1.88 -11.44 9.29
CA ASP A 267 -3.30 -11.09 9.14
C ASP A 267 -3.56 -10.07 8.02
N TYR A 268 -2.59 -9.22 7.71
CA TYR A 268 -2.76 -8.10 6.77
C TYR A 268 -1.77 -8.10 5.61
N CYS A 269 -0.78 -8.97 5.62
CA CYS A 269 0.27 -8.98 4.60
C CYS A 269 0.68 -10.39 4.18
N PHE A 270 0.88 -10.55 2.87
CA PHE A 270 1.46 -11.72 2.25
C PHE A 270 2.88 -11.40 1.80
N ASP A 271 3.88 -12.05 2.42
CA ASP A 271 5.29 -11.87 2.11
C ASP A 271 5.76 -12.85 1.03
N LEU A 272 5.74 -12.40 -0.21
CA LEU A 272 6.15 -13.21 -1.37
C LEU A 272 7.62 -13.63 -1.34
N ARG A 273 8.47 -12.95 -0.57
CA ARG A 273 9.90 -13.31 -0.43
C ARG A 273 10.10 -14.67 0.23
N ARG A 274 9.08 -15.16 0.94
CA ARG A 274 9.04 -16.47 1.59
C ARG A 274 8.40 -17.55 0.73
N CYS A 275 7.98 -17.21 -0.49
CA CYS A 275 7.36 -18.14 -1.42
C CYS A 275 8.32 -18.47 -2.56
N GLN A 276 8.24 -19.71 -3.05
CA GLN A 276 9.00 -20.17 -4.23
C GLN A 276 8.23 -19.92 -5.55
N CYS A 277 7.13 -19.19 -5.51
CA CYS A 277 6.17 -19.05 -6.58
C CYS A 277 6.29 -17.76 -7.41
N VAL A 278 7.35 -16.97 -7.20
CA VAL A 278 7.59 -15.71 -7.92
C VAL A 278 9.00 -15.68 -8.49
#